data_6f36b3e1c07ac5947dde8cbd9cbc66a8
#
_entry.id   6f36b3e1c07ac5947dde8cbd9cbc66a8
#
_cell.length_a   1.000
_cell.length_b   1.000
_cell.length_c   1.000
_cell.angle_alpha   90.00
_cell.angle_beta   90.00
_cell.angle_gamma   90.00
#
_symmetry.space_group_name_H-M   'P 1'
#
loop_
_entity.id
_entity.type
_entity.pdbx_description
1 polymer ?
#
loop_
_entity_poly.entity_id
_entity_poly.type
_entity_poly.pdbx_seq_one_letter_code
_entity_poly.pdbx_strand_id
1 'polypeptide(L)' 'MIDREAAIEIARTRAHRNGWAFGGQLQVTHRRGWFGQHDRFEIETNAGMLGTKARFVIDAVTGDVLTEGYIPR' A
#
# COMPACT_ATOMS: atom_id res chain seq x y z
N MET A 1 14.91 0.51 -7.44
CA MET A 1 13.76 1.09 -6.70
C MET A 1 12.51 1.01 -7.57
N ILE A 2 11.40 0.59 -6.99
CA ILE A 2 10.14 0.59 -7.71
C ILE A 2 9.55 2.00 -7.70
N ASP A 3 8.69 2.29 -8.67
CA ASP A 3 8.00 3.57 -8.71
C ASP A 3 6.60 3.46 -8.10
N ARG A 4 5.90 4.59 -8.07
CA ARG A 4 4.55 4.66 -7.52
C ARG A 4 3.58 3.70 -8.21
N GLU A 5 3.66 3.62 -9.53
CA GLU A 5 2.77 2.73 -10.30
C GLU A 5 3.02 1.27 -9.96
N ALA A 6 4.29 0.87 -9.83
CA ALA A 6 4.62 -0.49 -9.46
C ALA A 6 4.13 -0.80 -8.05
N ALA A 7 4.26 0.14 -7.12
CA ALA A 7 3.77 -0.04 -5.76
C ALA A 7 2.25 -0.24 -5.72
N ILE A 8 1.51 0.54 -6.52
CA ILE A 8 0.06 0.40 -6.61
C ILE A 8 -0.32 -0.98 -7.16
N GLU A 9 0.37 -1.45 -8.18
CA GLU A 9 0.10 -2.77 -8.75
C GLU A 9 0.38 -3.90 -7.76
N ILE A 10 1.45 -3.77 -6.98
CA ILE A 10 1.76 -4.76 -5.93
C ILE A 10 0.64 -4.78 -4.90
N ALA A 11 0.19 -3.61 -4.45
CA ALA A 11 -0.90 -3.51 -3.49
C ALA A 11 -2.20 -4.09 -4.04
N ARG A 12 -2.51 -3.79 -5.29
CA ARG A 12 -3.72 -4.31 -5.94
C ARG A 12 -3.70 -5.83 -6.01
N THR A 13 -2.59 -6.40 -6.43
CA THR A 13 -2.43 -7.86 -6.52
C THR A 13 -2.59 -8.50 -5.15
N ARG A 14 -1.99 -7.90 -4.13
CA ARG A 14 -2.07 -8.42 -2.77
C ARG A 14 -3.48 -8.36 -2.23
N ALA A 15 -4.18 -7.25 -2.46
CA ALA A 15 -5.58 -7.11 -2.04
C ALA A 15 -6.45 -8.16 -2.72
N HIS A 16 -6.25 -8.39 -4.00
CA HIS A 16 -7.00 -9.39 -4.73
C HIS A 16 -6.76 -10.80 -4.17
N ARG A 17 -5.50 -11.11 -3.87
CA ARG A 17 -5.14 -12.40 -3.27
C ARG A 17 -5.83 -12.60 -1.93
N ASN A 18 -5.92 -11.55 -1.13
CA ASN A 18 -6.51 -11.60 0.20
C ASN A 18 -8.05 -11.49 0.18
N GLY A 19 -8.64 -11.27 -0.98
CA GLY A 19 -10.08 -11.06 -1.10
C GLY A 19 -10.54 -9.71 -0.59
N TRP A 20 -9.66 -8.73 -0.56
CA TRP A 20 -9.96 -7.38 -0.10
C TRP A 20 -10.35 -6.49 -1.27
N ALA A 21 -11.33 -5.61 -1.06
CA ALA A 21 -11.69 -4.61 -2.06
C ALA A 21 -10.53 -3.64 -2.24
N PHE A 22 -10.23 -3.29 -3.49
CA PHE A 22 -9.18 -2.36 -3.81
C PHE A 22 -9.70 -1.36 -4.83
N GLY A 23 -9.84 -0.11 -4.42
CA GLY A 23 -10.35 0.91 -5.31
C GLY A 23 -10.77 2.14 -4.54
N GLY A 24 -11.63 2.92 -5.16
CA GLY A 24 -11.98 4.20 -4.62
C GLY A 24 -10.82 5.17 -4.72
N GLN A 25 -10.76 6.11 -3.80
CA GLN A 25 -9.70 7.11 -3.79
C GLN A 25 -8.46 6.53 -3.10
N LEU A 26 -7.36 6.46 -3.82
CA LEU A 26 -6.10 5.96 -3.30
C LEU A 26 -5.27 7.09 -2.74
N GLN A 27 -4.65 6.85 -1.58
CA GLN A 27 -3.65 7.73 -1.04
C GLN A 27 -2.32 7.00 -1.04
N VAL A 28 -1.33 7.55 -1.73
CA VAL A 28 0.00 6.97 -1.84
C VAL A 28 1.00 7.94 -1.24
N THR A 29 1.73 7.48 -0.23
CA THR A 29 2.73 8.29 0.45
C THR A 29 4.09 7.61 0.31
N HIS A 30 5.08 8.37 -0.13
CA HIS A 30 6.46 7.90 -0.20
C HIS A 30 7.15 8.31 1.10
N ARG A 31 7.57 7.33 1.89
CA ARG A 31 8.28 7.54 3.15
C ARG A 31 9.75 7.23 2.96
N ARG A 32 10.59 8.18 3.35
CA ARG A 32 12.03 7.99 3.31
C ARG A 32 12.48 7.10 4.45
N GLY A 33 13.39 6.17 4.15
CA GLY A 33 13.97 5.30 5.17
C GLY A 33 14.99 6.03 6.03
N TRP A 34 15.23 5.50 7.24
CA TRP A 34 16.19 6.02 8.21
C TRP A 34 17.12 4.90 8.67
N PHE A 35 18.37 5.27 8.99
CA PHE A 35 19.34 4.35 9.60
C PHE A 35 19.51 3.05 8.82
N GLY A 36 19.67 3.15 7.51
CA GLY A 36 19.89 2.00 6.64
C GLY A 36 18.64 1.28 6.18
N GLN A 37 17.47 1.73 6.62
CA GLN A 37 16.22 1.18 6.12
C GLN A 37 15.92 1.71 4.73
N HIS A 38 15.23 0.90 3.93
CA HIS A 38 14.80 1.30 2.60
C HIS A 38 13.65 2.29 2.68
N ASP A 39 13.51 3.11 1.65
CA ASP A 39 12.30 3.91 1.47
C ASP A 39 11.11 2.99 1.33
N ARG A 40 9.92 3.52 1.63
CA ARG A 40 8.68 2.75 1.60
C ARG A 40 7.58 3.55 0.93
N PHE A 41 6.64 2.82 0.33
CA PHE A 41 5.37 3.39 -0.12
C PHE A 41 4.27 2.93 0.82
N GLU A 42 3.47 3.87 1.31
CA GLU A 42 2.27 3.57 2.08
C GLU A 42 1.07 3.83 1.18
N ILE A 43 0.23 2.81 1.01
CA ILE A 43 -0.93 2.89 0.12
C ILE A 43 -2.18 2.59 0.95
N GLU A 44 -3.15 3.50 0.88
CA GLU A 44 -4.42 3.35 1.57
C GLU A 44 -5.56 3.53 0.57
N THR A 45 -6.50 2.59 0.60
CA THR A 45 -7.68 2.66 -0.26
C THR A 45 -8.81 3.40 0.44
N ASN A 46 -9.73 3.97 -0.33
CA ASN A 46 -10.89 4.73 0.18
C ASN A 46 -10.46 5.87 1.11
N ALA A 47 -9.34 6.50 0.82
CA ALA A 47 -8.83 7.59 1.63
C ALA A 47 -9.87 8.72 1.72
N GLY A 48 -10.13 9.17 2.95
CA GLY A 48 -11.10 10.23 3.21
C GLY A 48 -12.56 9.81 3.16
N MET A 49 -12.83 8.53 2.97
CA MET A 49 -14.18 8.00 2.90
C MET A 49 -14.47 7.09 4.08
N LEU A 50 -15.74 7.02 4.46
CA LEU A 50 -16.18 6.03 5.44
C LEU A 50 -16.33 4.68 4.75
N GLY A 51 -16.04 3.61 5.48
CA GLY A 51 -16.18 2.26 4.97
C GLY A 51 -14.91 1.45 5.10
N THR A 52 -14.84 0.36 4.32
CA THR A 52 -13.69 -0.53 4.37
C THR A 52 -12.46 0.12 3.76
N LYS A 53 -11.31 -0.14 4.37
CA LYS A 53 -10.03 0.36 3.89
C LYS A 53 -9.00 -0.75 3.90
N ALA A 54 -8.20 -0.79 2.86
CA ALA A 54 -7.02 -1.64 2.82
C ALA A 54 -5.79 -0.74 2.90
N ARG A 55 -4.79 -1.17 3.67
CA ARG A 55 -3.56 -0.40 3.83
C ARG A 55 -2.38 -1.32 3.62
N PHE A 56 -1.41 -0.82 2.88
CA PHE A 56 -0.21 -1.57 2.54
C PHE A 56 1.02 -0.70 2.75
N VAL A 57 2.08 -1.31 3.26
CA VAL A 57 3.40 -0.69 3.30
C VAL A 57 4.33 -1.56 2.48
N ILE A 58 4.93 -0.99 1.45
CA ILE A 58 5.70 -1.72 0.46
C ILE A 58 7.13 -1.17 0.43
N ASP A 59 8.11 -2.07 0.50
CA ASP A 59 9.52 -1.69 0.38
C ASP A 59 9.77 -1.13 -1.02
N ALA A 60 10.27 0.10 -1.08
CA ALA A 60 10.48 0.77 -2.36
C ALA A 60 11.67 0.21 -3.15
N VAL A 61 12.55 -0.50 -2.49
CA VAL A 61 13.74 -1.08 -3.16
C VAL A 61 13.44 -2.47 -3.69
N THR A 62 12.83 -3.31 -2.86
CA THR A 62 12.61 -4.73 -3.19
C THR A 62 11.22 -5.02 -3.72
N GLY A 63 10.23 -4.18 -3.42
CA GLY A 63 8.84 -4.44 -3.76
C GLY A 63 8.13 -5.35 -2.78
N ASP A 64 8.77 -5.72 -1.69
CA ASP A 64 8.15 -6.61 -0.70
C ASP A 64 7.05 -5.88 0.07
N VAL A 65 5.97 -6.60 0.36
CA VAL A 65 4.90 -6.07 1.21
C VAL A 65 5.34 -6.27 2.66
N LEU A 66 5.66 -5.16 3.33
CA LEU A 66 6.15 -5.18 4.70
C LEU A 66 5.01 -5.28 5.70
N THR A 67 3.92 -4.61 5.42
CA THR A 67 2.74 -4.59 6.29
C THR A 67 1.50 -4.53 5.42
N GLU A 68 0.48 -5.27 5.81
CA GLU A 68 -0.81 -5.19 5.15
C GLU A 68 -1.91 -5.27 6.21
N GLY A 69 -3.00 -4.57 5.97
CA GLY A 69 -4.12 -4.56 6.89
C GLY A 69 -5.41 -4.21 6.18
N TYR A 70 -6.49 -4.68 6.73
CA TYR A 70 -7.82 -4.40 6.19
C TYR A 70 -8.71 -3.99 7.36
N ILE A 71 -9.31 -2.82 7.23
CA ILE A 71 -10.20 -2.30 8.24
C ILE A 71 -11.63 -2.44 7.71
N PRO A 72 -12.39 -3.46 8.15
CA PRO A 72 -13.77 -3.60 7.72
C PRO A 72 -14.60 -2.52 8.39
N ARG A 73 -15.68 -2.20 7.74
CA ARG A 73 -16.61 -1.24 8.29
C ARG A 73 -17.33 -1.80 9.52
#